data_4e8b1dcb49bc0f0904cc4c5dd4ca1c61
#
_entry.id   4e8b1dcb49bc0f0904cc4c5dd4ca1c61
#
_cell.length_a   1.000
_cell.length_b   1.000
_cell.length_c   1.000
_cell.angle_alpha   90.00
_cell.angle_beta   90.00
_cell.angle_gamma   90.00
#
_symmetry.space_group_name_H-M   'P 1'
#
loop_
_entity.id
_entity.type
_entity.pdbx_description
1 polymer ?
#
loop_
_entity_poly.entity_id
_entity_poly.type
_entity_poly.pdbx_seq_one_letter_code
_entity_poly.pdbx_strand_id
1 'polypeptide(L)'
;NIRLRKNGRKVILITNLIVDYFVRSSLLGLIKQFFKYGLWKTKTLYVHPESLKLRQIAPVLFVLFILSIVISNIAIQGNLLIFLNSLFGFISFLWLILILLIWSKSSSVTSIFLIPFIVLSMHISWGLGFLYGLSKLLSGGWNKQ
;
A
#
# COMPACT_ATOMS: atom_id res chain seq x y z
N ASN A 1 -14.28 -14.55 2.57
CA ASN A 1 -15.27 -14.50 1.46
C ASN A 1 -14.89 -15.36 0.23
N ILE A 2 -13.58 -15.47 -0.18
CA ILE A 2 -13.17 -16.28 -1.34
C ILE A 2 -13.46 -17.77 -1.11
N ARG A 3 -13.09 -18.32 0.05
CA ARG A 3 -13.35 -19.72 0.42
C ARG A 3 -14.85 -20.04 0.42
N LEU A 4 -15.69 -19.14 0.93
CA LEU A 4 -17.16 -19.32 0.95
C LEU A 4 -17.72 -19.38 -0.46
N ARG A 5 -17.28 -18.48 -1.35
CA ARG A 5 -17.72 -18.47 -2.75
C ARG A 5 -17.26 -19.70 -3.53
N LYS A 6 -16.02 -20.16 -3.31
CA LYS A 6 -15.52 -21.40 -3.93
C LYS A 6 -16.32 -22.65 -3.53
N ASN A 7 -16.86 -22.65 -2.31
CA ASN A 7 -17.74 -23.71 -1.81
C ASN A 7 -19.22 -23.52 -2.18
N GLY A 8 -19.52 -22.66 -3.17
CA GLY A 8 -20.89 -22.41 -3.64
C GLY A 8 -21.78 -21.63 -2.65
N ARG A 9 -21.23 -21.13 -1.53
CA ARG A 9 -22.01 -20.38 -0.55
C ARG A 9 -22.21 -18.93 -0.98
N LYS A 10 -23.40 -18.41 -0.73
CA LYS A 10 -23.73 -16.99 -1.01
C LYS A 10 -23.23 -16.10 0.14
N VAL A 11 -22.67 -14.94 -0.21
CA VAL A 11 -22.34 -13.87 0.73
C VAL A 11 -23.39 -12.79 0.58
N ILE A 12 -24.17 -12.55 1.62
CA ILE A 12 -25.27 -11.57 1.64
C ILE A 12 -24.77 -10.32 2.38
N LEU A 13 -25.03 -9.15 1.81
CA LEU A 13 -24.81 -7.86 2.46
C LEU A 13 -26.12 -7.44 3.15
N ILE A 14 -26.06 -7.25 4.46
CA ILE A 14 -27.19 -6.72 5.24
C ILE A 14 -27.02 -5.22 5.29
N THR A 15 -27.86 -4.47 4.60
CA THR A 15 -27.75 -3.00 4.45
C THR A 15 -28.25 -2.21 5.66
N ASN A 16 -29.14 -2.81 6.47
CA ASN A 16 -29.77 -2.15 7.61
C ASN A 16 -29.01 -2.36 8.94
N LEU A 17 -27.86 -3.02 8.90
CA LEU A 17 -27.05 -3.24 10.09
C LEU A 17 -26.04 -2.08 10.25
N ILE A 18 -26.22 -1.28 11.30
CA ILE A 18 -25.28 -0.23 11.69
C ILE A 18 -24.25 -0.85 12.62
N VAL A 19 -22.97 -0.73 12.29
CA VAL A 19 -21.87 -1.23 13.10
C VAL A 19 -20.90 -0.08 13.38
N ASP A 20 -20.62 0.18 14.65
CA ASP A 20 -19.61 1.15 15.05
C ASP A 20 -18.21 0.61 14.76
N TYR A 21 -17.42 1.39 14.03
CA TYR A 21 -16.04 1.06 13.72
C TYR A 21 -15.08 2.02 14.42
N PHE A 22 -14.30 1.51 15.37
CA PHE A 22 -13.27 2.28 16.07
C PHE A 22 -12.01 2.37 15.21
N VAL A 23 -11.77 3.54 14.62
CA VAL A 23 -10.56 3.83 13.86
C VAL A 23 -9.34 3.94 14.77
N ARG A 24 -8.15 3.73 14.21
CA ARG A 24 -6.90 3.91 14.96
C ARG A 24 -6.69 5.39 15.27
N SER A 25 -6.49 5.71 16.54
CA SER A 25 -6.27 7.08 17.04
C SER A 25 -4.83 7.57 16.89
N SER A 26 -3.88 6.68 16.52
CA SER A 26 -2.46 7.03 16.39
C SER A 26 -1.90 6.64 15.03
N LEU A 27 -0.95 7.46 14.52
CA LEU A 27 -0.22 7.18 13.29
C LEU A 27 0.54 5.85 13.37
N LEU A 28 1.17 5.56 14.50
CA LEU A 28 1.89 4.29 14.70
C LEU A 28 0.93 3.08 14.64
N GLY A 29 -0.26 3.22 15.21
CA GLY A 29 -1.32 2.21 15.09
C GLY A 29 -1.74 1.96 13.63
N LEU A 30 -1.85 3.04 12.84
CA LEU A 30 -2.16 2.98 11.43
C LEU A 30 -1.03 2.29 10.63
N ILE A 31 0.22 2.69 10.83
CA ILE A 31 1.41 2.08 10.21
C ILE A 31 1.45 0.57 10.47
N LYS A 32 1.31 0.14 11.73
CA LYS A 32 1.27 -1.27 12.10
C LYS A 32 0.13 -2.03 11.43
N GLN A 33 -1.03 -1.39 11.31
CA GLN A 33 -2.20 -1.99 10.65
C GLN A 33 -1.96 -2.19 9.16
N PHE A 34 -1.45 -1.17 8.45
CA PHE A 34 -1.20 -1.27 7.02
C PHE A 34 -0.04 -2.23 6.69
N PHE A 35 1.00 -2.28 7.52
CA PHE A 35 2.06 -3.29 7.41
C PHE A 35 1.47 -4.71 7.50
N LYS A 36 0.62 -4.97 8.50
CA LYS A 36 -0.06 -6.27 8.62
C LYS A 36 -0.94 -6.57 7.41
N TYR A 37 -1.63 -5.58 6.84
CA TYR A 37 -2.44 -5.77 5.65
C TYR A 37 -1.61 -6.20 4.43
N GLY A 38 -0.44 -5.57 4.21
CA GLY A 38 0.50 -5.99 3.17
C GLY A 38 1.02 -7.41 3.40
N LEU A 39 1.48 -7.70 4.62
CA LEU A 39 1.97 -9.01 5.03
C LEU A 39 0.95 -10.13 4.79
N TRP A 40 -0.27 -9.98 5.32
CA TRP A 40 -1.33 -10.97 5.17
C TRP A 40 -1.87 -11.07 3.75
N LYS A 41 -1.76 -10.00 2.96
CA LYS A 41 -2.10 -10.05 1.54
C LYS A 41 -1.20 -10.99 0.77
N THR A 42 0.10 -11.03 1.06
CA THR A 42 1.06 -11.96 0.44
C THR A 42 0.65 -13.41 0.74
N LYS A 43 0.30 -13.74 2.00
CA LYS A 43 -0.22 -15.08 2.33
C LYS A 43 -1.50 -15.39 1.56
N THR A 44 -2.41 -14.42 1.47
CA THR A 44 -3.67 -14.61 0.74
C THR A 44 -3.42 -14.88 -0.75
N LEU A 45 -2.45 -14.21 -1.37
CA LEU A 45 -2.09 -14.43 -2.77
C LEU A 45 -1.41 -15.79 -2.99
N TYR A 46 -0.62 -16.24 -2.04
CA TYR A 46 -0.01 -17.56 -2.10
C TYR A 46 -1.05 -18.70 -2.12
N VAL A 47 -2.12 -18.56 -1.34
CA VAL A 47 -3.21 -19.54 -1.28
C VAL A 47 -4.27 -19.30 -2.39
N HIS A 48 -4.51 -18.04 -2.75
CA HIS A 48 -5.55 -17.58 -3.66
C HIS A 48 -5.01 -16.52 -4.64
N PRO A 49 -4.24 -16.92 -5.68
CA PRO A 49 -3.64 -15.98 -6.64
C PRO A 49 -4.67 -15.09 -7.34
N GLU A 50 -5.87 -15.62 -7.58
CA GLU A 50 -7.00 -14.93 -8.18
C GLU A 50 -7.52 -13.74 -7.35
N SER A 51 -7.09 -13.61 -6.10
CA SER A 51 -7.48 -12.51 -5.21
C SER A 51 -6.74 -11.21 -5.49
N LEU A 52 -5.77 -11.19 -6.42
CA LEU A 52 -5.00 -10.00 -6.77
C LEU A 52 -5.91 -8.96 -7.45
N LYS A 53 -5.84 -7.74 -6.96
CA LYS A 53 -6.46 -6.56 -7.60
C LYS A 53 -5.37 -5.60 -8.01
N LEU A 54 -5.47 -5.04 -9.22
CA LEU A 54 -4.44 -4.16 -9.79
C LEU A 54 -4.05 -3.00 -8.86
N ARG A 55 -5.05 -2.38 -8.19
CA ARG A 55 -4.83 -1.31 -7.21
C ARG A 55 -3.94 -1.70 -6.01
N GLN A 56 -3.74 -2.99 -5.76
CA GLN A 56 -2.91 -3.49 -4.65
C GLN A 56 -1.43 -3.60 -5.06
N ILE A 57 -1.13 -3.48 -6.33
CA ILE A 57 0.25 -3.47 -6.84
C ILE A 57 0.88 -2.09 -6.61
N ALA A 58 0.09 -1.02 -6.67
CA ALA A 58 0.58 0.35 -6.57
C ALA A 58 1.47 0.64 -5.34
N PRO A 59 1.11 0.25 -4.09
CA PRO A 59 1.98 0.48 -2.94
C PRO A 59 3.30 -0.29 -3.00
N VAL A 60 3.31 -1.49 -3.62
CA VAL A 60 4.55 -2.28 -3.79
C VAL A 60 5.47 -1.61 -4.79
N LEU A 61 4.93 -1.23 -5.95
CA LEU A 61 5.68 -0.51 -6.98
C LEU A 61 6.23 0.80 -6.45
N PHE A 62 5.46 1.51 -5.62
CA PHE A 62 5.90 2.75 -4.99
C PHE A 62 7.12 2.53 -4.08
N VAL A 63 7.11 1.50 -3.22
CA VAL A 63 8.27 1.17 -2.37
C VAL A 63 9.46 0.73 -3.20
N LEU A 64 9.27 -0.14 -4.21
CA LEU A 64 10.35 -0.57 -5.10
C LEU A 64 10.93 0.61 -5.88
N PHE A 65 10.11 1.56 -6.28
CA PHE A 65 10.54 2.79 -6.95
C PHE A 65 11.39 3.66 -6.02
N ILE A 66 10.98 3.89 -4.76
CA ILE A 66 11.81 4.60 -3.77
C ILE A 66 13.15 3.89 -3.57
N LEU A 67 13.12 2.57 -3.41
CA LEU A 67 14.35 1.77 -3.24
C LEU A 67 15.27 1.88 -4.46
N SER A 68 14.71 1.85 -5.67
CA SER A 68 15.50 2.00 -6.91
C SER A 68 16.18 3.35 -6.99
N ILE A 69 15.51 4.43 -6.57
CA ILE A 69 16.12 5.78 -6.51
C ILE A 69 17.26 5.83 -5.50
N VAL A 70 17.05 5.27 -4.30
CA VAL A 70 18.12 5.24 -3.28
C VAL A 70 19.34 4.47 -3.79
N ILE A 71 19.13 3.30 -4.40
CA ILE A 71 20.20 2.46 -4.95
C ILE A 71 20.90 3.20 -6.12
N SER A 72 20.15 3.82 -7.02
CA SER A 72 20.69 4.57 -8.16
C SER A 72 21.60 5.72 -7.73
N ASN A 73 21.22 6.45 -6.68
CA ASN A 73 22.04 7.55 -6.15
C ASN A 73 23.34 7.08 -5.52
N ILE A 74 23.43 5.80 -5.11
CA ILE A 74 24.67 5.22 -4.56
C ILE A 74 25.55 4.62 -5.67
N ALA A 75 24.91 3.97 -6.67
CA ALA A 75 25.61 3.11 -7.63
C ALA A 75 25.84 3.74 -9.02
N ILE A 76 25.08 4.76 -9.39
CA ILE A 76 25.07 5.35 -10.73
C ILE A 76 25.51 6.82 -10.67
N GLN A 77 26.26 7.25 -11.68
CA GLN A 77 26.66 8.64 -11.87
C GLN A 77 26.33 9.10 -13.29
N GLY A 78 26.35 10.42 -13.52
CA GLY A 78 26.16 11.02 -14.82
C GLY A 78 24.68 11.19 -15.25
N ASN A 79 24.47 11.30 -16.57
CA ASN A 79 23.18 11.70 -17.15
C ASN A 79 22.02 10.75 -16.81
N LEU A 80 22.29 9.46 -16.65
CA LEU A 80 21.28 8.48 -16.29
C LEU A 80 20.74 8.74 -14.87
N LEU A 81 21.59 9.11 -13.91
CA LEU A 81 21.15 9.47 -12.57
C LEU A 81 20.25 10.71 -12.59
N ILE A 82 20.65 11.74 -13.37
CA ILE A 82 19.85 12.96 -13.54
C ILE A 82 18.46 12.60 -14.10
N PHE A 83 18.41 11.77 -15.12
CA PHE A 83 17.15 11.31 -15.72
C PHE A 83 16.26 10.58 -14.72
N LEU A 84 16.81 9.63 -13.95
CA LEU A 84 16.06 8.87 -12.94
C LEU A 84 15.51 9.76 -11.83
N ASN A 85 16.32 10.71 -11.35
CA ASN A 85 15.89 11.67 -10.32
C ASN A 85 14.82 12.63 -10.85
N SER A 86 14.93 13.07 -12.10
CA SER A 86 13.92 13.92 -12.75
C SER A 86 12.59 13.18 -12.90
N LEU A 87 12.63 11.91 -13.30
CA LEU A 87 11.44 11.05 -13.39
C LEU A 87 10.79 10.85 -12.01
N PHE A 88 11.59 10.65 -10.97
CA PHE A 88 11.10 10.58 -9.59
C PHE A 88 10.41 11.87 -9.17
N GLY A 89 11.04 13.02 -9.41
CA GLY A 89 10.48 14.33 -9.13
C GLY A 89 9.13 14.52 -9.82
N PHE A 90 9.04 14.16 -11.09
CA PHE A 90 7.82 14.26 -11.88
C PHE A 90 6.68 13.37 -11.34
N ILE A 91 6.97 12.10 -11.02
CA ILE A 91 5.97 11.18 -10.46
C ILE A 91 5.51 11.66 -9.06
N SER A 92 6.45 12.15 -8.24
CA SER A 92 6.15 12.71 -6.92
C SER A 92 5.28 13.96 -7.03
N PHE A 93 5.53 14.80 -8.02
CA PHE A 93 4.73 15.99 -8.31
C PHE A 93 3.31 15.63 -8.74
N LEU A 94 3.14 14.66 -9.64
CA LEU A 94 1.80 14.17 -10.02
C LEU A 94 1.04 13.60 -8.82
N TRP A 95 1.73 12.85 -7.97
CA TRP A 95 1.15 12.29 -6.77
C TRP A 95 0.70 13.41 -5.80
N LEU A 96 1.51 14.47 -5.64
CA LEU A 96 1.14 15.64 -4.86
C LEU A 96 -0.10 16.34 -5.41
N ILE A 97 -0.18 16.52 -6.74
CA ILE A 97 -1.37 17.10 -7.40
C ILE A 97 -2.61 16.28 -7.08
N LEU A 98 -2.54 14.94 -7.19
CA LEU A 98 -3.67 14.07 -6.86
C LEU A 98 -4.14 14.25 -5.42
N ILE A 99 -3.21 14.38 -4.46
CA ILE A 99 -3.54 14.63 -3.07
C ILE A 99 -4.21 15.99 -2.90
N LEU A 100 -3.68 17.04 -3.54
CA LEU A 100 -4.25 18.39 -3.50
C LEU A 100 -5.67 18.43 -4.11
N LEU A 101 -5.91 17.70 -5.20
CA LEU A 101 -7.24 17.56 -5.79
C LEU A 101 -8.25 16.87 -4.86
N ILE A 102 -7.80 15.81 -4.17
CA ILE A 102 -8.63 15.14 -3.16
C ILE A 102 -8.91 16.11 -2.00
N TRP A 103 -7.89 16.85 -1.60
CA TRP A 103 -7.99 17.80 -0.51
C TRP A 103 -8.87 19.02 -0.84
N SER A 104 -8.88 19.53 -2.07
CA SER A 104 -9.73 20.68 -2.46
C SER A 104 -11.22 20.45 -2.16
N LYS A 105 -11.61 19.20 -1.90
CA LYS A 105 -12.95 18.81 -1.43
C LYS A 105 -13.09 18.79 0.10
N SER A 106 -12.01 19.06 0.84
CA SER A 106 -11.99 19.08 2.32
C SER A 106 -12.05 20.51 2.84
N SER A 107 -12.82 20.75 3.89
CA SER A 107 -13.01 22.08 4.48
C SER A 107 -11.98 22.50 5.54
N SER A 108 -10.98 21.65 5.83
CA SER A 108 -10.01 21.91 6.91
C SER A 108 -8.58 22.11 6.40
N VAL A 109 -7.97 23.25 6.76
CA VAL A 109 -6.59 23.61 6.44
C VAL A 109 -5.56 22.60 7.04
N THR A 110 -5.83 22.13 8.24
CA THR A 110 -4.97 21.13 8.92
C THR A 110 -4.87 19.83 8.13
N SER A 111 -5.90 19.48 7.38
CA SER A 111 -5.95 18.29 6.53
C SER A 111 -4.94 18.35 5.37
N ILE A 112 -4.54 19.55 4.91
CA ILE A 112 -3.57 19.73 3.80
C ILE A 112 -2.25 19.05 4.11
N PHE A 113 -1.73 19.29 5.32
CA PHE A 113 -0.42 18.80 5.71
C PHE A 113 -0.47 17.33 6.20
N LEU A 114 -1.56 16.96 6.88
CA LEU A 114 -1.69 15.63 7.47
C LEU A 114 -2.03 14.54 6.45
N ILE A 115 -2.92 14.83 5.48
CA ILE A 115 -3.36 13.81 4.51
C ILE A 115 -2.20 13.27 3.67
N PRO A 116 -1.33 14.09 3.04
CA PRO A 116 -0.18 13.59 2.29
C PRO A 116 0.71 12.67 3.11
N PHE A 117 1.01 13.08 4.34
CA PHE A 117 1.87 12.32 5.24
C PHE A 117 1.24 10.98 5.67
N ILE A 118 -0.06 10.99 5.98
CA ILE A 118 -0.80 9.78 6.34
C ILE A 118 -0.84 8.82 5.14
N VAL A 119 -1.21 9.30 3.95
CA VAL A 119 -1.30 8.48 2.74
C VAL A 119 0.06 7.89 2.37
N LEU A 120 1.13 8.69 2.45
CA LEU A 120 2.50 8.23 2.23
C LEU A 120 2.86 7.09 3.21
N SER A 121 2.60 7.31 4.51
CA SER A 121 2.87 6.33 5.55
C SER A 121 2.11 5.01 5.33
N MET A 122 0.85 5.08 4.87
CA MET A 122 0.04 3.91 4.52
C MET A 122 0.63 3.13 3.34
N HIS A 123 1.05 3.82 2.27
CA HIS A 123 1.64 3.19 1.09
C HIS A 123 2.97 2.51 1.40
N ILE A 124 3.85 3.21 2.11
CA ILE A 124 5.15 2.66 2.52
C ILE A 124 4.95 1.45 3.42
N SER A 125 4.12 1.57 4.45
CA SER A 125 3.88 0.50 5.42
C SER A 125 3.28 -0.74 4.75
N TRP A 126 2.30 -0.55 3.87
CA TRP A 126 1.67 -1.65 3.16
C TRP A 126 2.65 -2.34 2.20
N GLY A 127 3.40 -1.56 1.41
CA GLY A 127 4.41 -2.08 0.48
C GLY A 127 5.52 -2.84 1.20
N LEU A 128 6.08 -2.29 2.28
CA LEU A 128 7.08 -2.97 3.12
C LEU A 128 6.53 -4.26 3.74
N GLY A 129 5.28 -4.23 4.24
CA GLY A 129 4.62 -5.41 4.76
C GLY A 129 4.46 -6.51 3.71
N PHE A 130 4.13 -6.14 2.47
CA PHE A 130 4.02 -7.06 1.35
C PHE A 130 5.38 -7.65 0.98
N LEU A 131 6.43 -6.85 0.83
CA LEU A 131 7.79 -7.30 0.53
C LEU A 131 8.34 -8.22 1.63
N TYR A 132 8.11 -7.88 2.89
CA TYR A 132 8.45 -8.76 4.02
C TYR A 132 7.67 -10.08 3.97
N GLY A 133 6.38 -10.04 3.62
CA GLY A 133 5.59 -11.25 3.41
C GLY A 133 6.13 -12.12 2.27
N LEU A 134 6.61 -11.49 1.19
CA LEU A 134 7.23 -12.18 0.06
C LEU A 134 8.56 -12.84 0.47
N SER A 135 9.43 -12.15 1.20
CA SER A 135 10.67 -12.73 1.71
C SER A 135 10.40 -13.94 2.62
N LYS A 136 9.38 -13.84 3.49
CA LYS A 136 8.95 -14.93 4.35
C LYS A 136 8.39 -16.13 3.54
N LEU A 137 7.73 -15.87 2.42
CA LEU A 137 7.27 -16.91 1.50
C LEU A 137 8.45 -17.66 0.87
N LEU A 138 9.44 -16.90 0.37
CA LEU A 138 10.63 -17.46 -0.27
C LEU A 138 11.51 -18.27 0.71
N SER A 139 11.55 -17.87 1.98
CA SER A 139 12.25 -18.61 3.04
C SER A 139 11.48 -19.81 3.59
N GLY A 140 10.34 -20.18 3.01
CA GLY A 140 9.52 -21.30 3.47
C GLY A 140 8.72 -21.05 4.75
N GLY A 141 8.69 -19.81 5.25
CA GLY A 141 8.01 -19.45 6.49
C GLY A 141 6.46 -19.44 6.46
N TRP A 142 5.87 -19.79 5.31
CA TRP A 142 4.42 -19.93 5.15
C TRP A 142 4.06 -21.36 4.75
N ASN A 143 3.40 -22.10 5.64
CA ASN A 143 2.81 -23.38 5.29
C ASN A 143 1.44 -23.17 4.60
N LYS A 144 1.16 -23.93 3.54
CA LYS A 144 -0.18 -24.10 2.99
C LYS A 144 -0.99 -24.89 4.02
N GLN A 145 -1.78 -24.22 4.82
CA GLN A 145 -2.87 -24.82 5.58
C GLN A 145 -4.19 -24.60 4.85
#